data_dab511df2b651405c6a3659a4832c466
#
_entry.id   dab511df2b651405c6a3659a4832c466
#
_cell.length_a   1.000
_cell.length_b   1.000
_cell.length_c   1.000
_cell.angle_alpha   90.00
_cell.angle_beta   90.00
_cell.angle_gamma   90.00
#
_symmetry.space_group_name_H-M   'P 1'
#
loop_
_entity.id
_entity.type
_entity.pdbx_description
1 polymer ?
#
loop_
_entity_poly.entity_id
_entity_poly.type
_entity_poly.pdbx_seq_one_letter_code
_entity_poly.pdbx_strand_id
1 'polypeptide(L)'
;QTRYSTTGSSSWRNAQPVYRGVAQREFALGHNGNLTNTEDLAHVAGMLPGTVTSDSDLVAELIGQRISQTSNQESSDGRELERALIQVLPKLEGAFSFVLMDEAHIIGVRDPNGFRPLCLGKLEKGWVLASETPALDIIGAHFIREIEPGEMVVISATGVRSIHPFPSDRINPSLCIFEFVYFARPDTQLYTQSVHHA
;
A
#
# COMPACT_ATOMS: atom_id res chain seq x y z
N GLN A 1 -6.46 11.39 -3.65
CA GLN A 1 -5.55 10.64 -4.53
C GLN A 1 -5.79 11.02 -5.99
N THR A 2 -4.73 11.27 -6.73
CA THR A 2 -4.76 11.36 -8.20
C THR A 2 -4.31 10.02 -8.77
N ARG A 3 -4.97 9.55 -9.84
CA ARG A 3 -4.69 8.25 -10.44
C ARG A 3 -4.37 8.38 -11.92
N TYR A 4 -3.31 7.70 -12.36
CA TYR A 4 -3.09 7.33 -13.75
C TYR A 4 -3.70 5.95 -14.00
N SER A 5 -4.52 5.79 -15.04
CA SER A 5 -5.06 4.49 -15.45
C SER A 5 -3.98 3.66 -16.16
N THR A 6 -3.19 2.90 -15.40
CA THR A 6 -2.23 1.94 -15.97
C THR A 6 -2.85 0.57 -16.16
N THR A 7 -3.72 0.15 -15.25
CA THR A 7 -4.46 -1.12 -15.30
C THR A 7 -5.93 -0.86 -15.07
N GLY A 8 -6.78 -1.43 -15.91
CA GLY A 8 -8.23 -1.23 -15.91
C GLY A 8 -8.68 0.03 -16.66
N SER A 9 -9.97 0.13 -16.95
CA SER A 9 -10.57 1.27 -17.65
C SER A 9 -10.59 2.53 -16.81
N SER A 10 -10.57 3.70 -17.46
CA SER A 10 -10.77 5.01 -16.82
C SER A 10 -12.26 5.19 -16.44
N SER A 11 -12.73 4.34 -15.51
CA SER A 11 -14.08 4.35 -14.97
C SER A 11 -14.06 4.82 -13.53
N TRP A 12 -15.12 5.50 -13.09
CA TRP A 12 -15.27 5.88 -11.68
C TRP A 12 -15.26 4.68 -10.72
N ARG A 13 -15.61 3.48 -11.20
CA ARG A 13 -15.54 2.22 -10.43
C ARG A 13 -14.11 1.86 -10.02
N ASN A 14 -13.13 2.32 -10.80
CA ASN A 14 -11.70 2.11 -10.50
C ASN A 14 -11.09 3.31 -9.77
N ALA A 15 -11.91 4.25 -9.28
CA ALA A 15 -11.41 5.34 -8.46
C ALA A 15 -10.85 4.83 -7.14
N GLN A 16 -9.82 5.50 -6.66
CA GLN A 16 -9.20 5.18 -5.37
C GLN A 16 -9.50 6.30 -4.36
N PRO A 17 -9.56 5.96 -3.07
CA PRO A 17 -9.31 4.64 -2.48
C PRO A 17 -10.41 3.63 -2.82
N VAL A 18 -10.01 2.36 -3.01
CA VAL A 18 -10.94 1.24 -3.13
C VAL A 18 -11.48 0.93 -1.73
N TYR A 19 -12.80 0.93 -1.59
CA TYR A 19 -13.48 0.66 -0.33
C TYR A 19 -14.06 -0.75 -0.29
N ARG A 20 -13.96 -1.42 0.88
CA ARG A 20 -14.58 -2.71 1.15
C ARG A 20 -15.18 -2.79 2.54
N GLY A 21 -16.42 -3.29 2.60
CA GLY A 21 -17.07 -3.70 3.84
C GLY A 21 -17.10 -5.24 3.92
N VAL A 22 -16.55 -5.82 4.98
CA VAL A 22 -16.45 -7.26 5.16
C VAL A 22 -16.64 -7.65 6.62
N ALA A 23 -17.60 -8.53 6.91
CA ALA A 23 -17.82 -9.09 8.25
C ALA A 23 -17.89 -8.04 9.37
N GLN A 24 -18.64 -6.96 9.16
CA GLN A 24 -18.78 -5.79 10.06
C GLN A 24 -17.50 -4.95 10.22
N ARG A 25 -16.53 -5.13 9.34
CA ARG A 25 -15.33 -4.31 9.22
C ARG A 25 -15.33 -3.58 7.89
N GLU A 26 -14.71 -2.44 7.90
CA GLU A 26 -14.57 -1.60 6.72
C GLU A 26 -13.12 -1.18 6.57
N PHE A 27 -12.63 -1.14 5.33
CA PHE A 27 -11.33 -0.57 5.05
C PHE A 27 -11.30 0.12 3.69
N ALA A 28 -10.37 1.02 3.53
CA ALA A 28 -10.06 1.70 2.28
C ALA A 28 -8.62 1.44 1.88
N LEU A 29 -8.36 1.24 0.58
CA LEU A 29 -7.04 0.97 -0.01
C LEU A 29 -6.71 2.00 -1.08
N GLY A 30 -5.60 2.70 -0.92
CA GLY A 30 -4.91 3.48 -1.94
C GLY A 30 -3.69 2.71 -2.47
N HIS A 31 -3.52 2.68 -3.78
CA HIS A 31 -2.44 1.97 -4.47
C HIS A 31 -1.69 2.92 -5.40
N ASN A 32 -0.38 2.93 -5.30
CA ASN A 32 0.54 3.53 -6.24
C ASN A 32 1.44 2.43 -6.79
N GLY A 33 1.25 2.06 -8.07
CA GLY A 33 2.02 0.99 -8.69
C GLY A 33 1.21 0.13 -9.64
N ASN A 34 1.72 -1.07 -9.92
CA ASN A 34 1.11 -2.06 -10.77
C ASN A 34 1.56 -3.47 -10.39
N LEU A 35 0.61 -4.41 -10.29
CA LEU A 35 0.89 -5.82 -10.06
C LEU A 35 1.08 -6.56 -11.39
N THR A 36 1.95 -7.56 -11.39
CA THR A 36 2.28 -8.36 -12.58
C THR A 36 1.63 -9.73 -12.61
N ASN A 37 1.15 -10.24 -11.46
CA ASN A 37 0.57 -11.58 -11.33
C ASN A 37 -0.94 -11.58 -11.05
N THR A 38 -1.67 -10.58 -11.56
CA THR A 38 -3.11 -10.40 -11.28
C THR A 38 -3.98 -11.56 -11.75
N GLU A 39 -3.67 -12.18 -12.90
CA GLU A 39 -4.43 -13.31 -13.43
C GLU A 39 -4.30 -14.54 -12.54
N ASP A 40 -3.09 -14.88 -12.11
CA ASP A 40 -2.81 -16.00 -11.20
C ASP A 40 -3.50 -15.81 -9.85
N LEU A 41 -3.42 -14.61 -9.31
CA LEU A 41 -4.07 -14.26 -8.04
C LEU A 41 -5.61 -14.36 -8.13
N ALA A 42 -6.21 -13.88 -9.19
CA ALA A 42 -7.65 -13.96 -9.42
C ALA A 42 -8.10 -15.44 -9.55
N HIS A 43 -7.32 -16.25 -10.27
CA HIS A 43 -7.60 -17.68 -10.43
C HIS A 43 -7.52 -18.43 -9.08
N VAL A 44 -6.44 -18.22 -8.33
CA VAL A 44 -6.26 -18.84 -6.99
C VAL A 44 -7.35 -18.41 -6.00
N ALA A 45 -7.82 -17.18 -6.11
CA ALA A 45 -8.90 -16.65 -5.28
C ALA A 45 -10.30 -17.12 -5.73
N GLY A 46 -10.41 -17.91 -6.81
CA GLY A 46 -11.69 -18.38 -7.35
C GLY A 46 -12.56 -17.27 -7.91
N MET A 47 -11.96 -16.17 -8.35
CA MET A 47 -12.70 -15.04 -8.90
C MET A 47 -13.12 -15.32 -10.34
N LEU A 48 -14.38 -15.00 -10.65
CA LEU A 48 -14.89 -15.11 -12.03
C LEU A 48 -14.33 -13.96 -12.88
N PRO A 49 -14.05 -14.22 -14.18
CA PRO A 49 -13.64 -13.18 -15.11
C PRO A 49 -14.60 -11.98 -15.10
N GLY A 50 -14.07 -10.77 -15.01
CA GLY A 50 -14.87 -9.54 -15.02
C GLY A 50 -15.45 -9.10 -13.67
N THR A 51 -15.26 -9.86 -12.59
CA THR A 51 -15.65 -9.43 -11.24
C THR A 51 -14.69 -8.41 -10.65
N VAL A 52 -13.44 -8.43 -11.09
CA VAL A 52 -12.37 -7.52 -10.69
C VAL A 52 -12.00 -6.65 -11.89
N THR A 53 -11.92 -5.35 -11.68
CA THR A 53 -11.73 -4.37 -12.77
C THR A 53 -10.39 -3.68 -12.75
N SER A 54 -9.60 -3.84 -11.66
CA SER A 54 -8.24 -3.32 -11.52
C SER A 54 -7.44 -4.17 -10.53
N ASP A 55 -6.12 -4.04 -10.56
CA ASP A 55 -5.21 -4.67 -9.59
C ASP A 55 -5.51 -4.24 -8.15
N SER A 56 -5.83 -2.97 -7.93
CA SER A 56 -6.22 -2.45 -6.62
C SER A 56 -7.52 -3.09 -6.09
N ASP A 57 -8.47 -3.32 -6.98
CA ASP A 57 -9.73 -4.00 -6.69
C ASP A 57 -9.49 -5.47 -6.31
N LEU A 58 -8.60 -6.14 -7.05
CA LEU A 58 -8.16 -7.50 -6.75
C LEU A 58 -7.52 -7.62 -5.37
N VAL A 59 -6.59 -6.72 -5.03
CA VAL A 59 -5.94 -6.72 -3.70
C VAL A 59 -6.97 -6.51 -2.60
N ALA A 60 -7.89 -5.56 -2.77
CA ALA A 60 -8.95 -5.31 -1.80
C ALA A 60 -9.85 -6.55 -1.60
N GLU A 61 -10.18 -7.27 -2.68
CA GLU A 61 -10.95 -8.50 -2.61
C GLU A 61 -10.20 -9.62 -1.89
N LEU A 62 -8.90 -9.83 -2.19
CA LEU A 62 -8.06 -10.81 -1.50
C LEU A 62 -7.99 -10.55 0.02
N ILE A 63 -7.81 -9.29 0.40
CA ILE A 63 -7.81 -8.88 1.82
C ILE A 63 -9.16 -9.16 2.45
N GLY A 64 -10.26 -8.80 1.77
CA GLY A 64 -11.63 -9.03 2.25
C GLY A 64 -11.93 -10.51 2.49
N GLN A 65 -11.53 -11.39 1.57
CA GLN A 65 -11.67 -12.84 1.72
C GLN A 65 -10.91 -13.36 2.95
N ARG A 66 -9.70 -12.84 3.21
CA ARG A 66 -8.93 -13.22 4.40
C ARG A 66 -9.57 -12.76 5.70
N ILE A 67 -10.05 -11.52 5.74
CA ILE A 67 -10.80 -11.00 6.90
C ILE A 67 -12.02 -11.91 7.18
N SER A 68 -12.81 -12.25 6.15
CA SER A 68 -13.99 -13.13 6.29
C SER A 68 -13.66 -14.50 6.85
N GLN A 69 -12.56 -15.09 6.39
CA GLN A 69 -12.11 -16.42 6.84
C GLN A 69 -11.65 -16.42 8.30
N THR A 70 -10.97 -15.35 8.72
CA THR A 70 -10.40 -15.24 10.06
C THR A 70 -11.45 -14.81 11.09
N SER A 71 -12.40 -13.97 10.74
CA SER A 71 -13.46 -13.47 11.64
C SER A 71 -14.35 -14.57 12.19
N ASN A 72 -14.40 -15.73 11.55
CA ASN A 72 -15.16 -16.88 12.02
C ASN A 72 -14.40 -17.74 13.06
N GLN A 73 -13.12 -17.48 13.30
CA GLN A 73 -12.25 -18.35 14.11
C GLN A 73 -11.66 -17.70 15.36
N GLU A 74 -11.60 -16.37 15.43
CA GLU A 74 -10.94 -15.66 16.51
C GLU A 74 -11.82 -14.53 17.09
N SER A 75 -11.60 -14.20 18.35
CA SER A 75 -12.18 -12.99 18.96
C SER A 75 -11.66 -11.77 18.24
N SER A 76 -12.55 -10.82 17.92
CA SER A 76 -12.20 -9.56 17.30
C SER A 76 -11.32 -8.71 18.24
N ASP A 77 -10.03 -8.58 17.92
CA ASP A 77 -9.07 -7.74 18.63
C ASP A 77 -8.73 -6.44 17.89
N GLY A 78 -9.44 -6.17 16.77
CA GLY A 78 -9.23 -4.98 15.94
C GLY A 78 -8.02 -5.08 14.99
N ARG A 79 -7.35 -6.23 14.88
CA ARG A 79 -6.14 -6.41 14.04
C ARG A 79 -6.37 -7.29 12.82
N GLU A 80 -7.62 -7.45 12.41
CA GLU A 80 -8.01 -8.33 11.31
C GLU A 80 -7.39 -7.88 9.98
N LEU A 81 -7.38 -6.57 9.71
CA LEU A 81 -6.76 -6.01 8.51
C LEU A 81 -5.26 -6.28 8.45
N GLU A 82 -4.56 -6.09 9.58
CA GLU A 82 -3.14 -6.38 9.68
C GLU A 82 -2.83 -7.85 9.42
N ARG A 83 -3.55 -8.77 10.07
CA ARG A 83 -3.37 -10.22 9.86
C ARG A 83 -3.67 -10.64 8.42
N ALA A 84 -4.71 -10.08 7.82
CA ALA A 84 -5.03 -10.33 6.42
C ALA A 84 -3.90 -9.85 5.50
N LEU A 85 -3.34 -8.67 5.74
CA LEU A 85 -2.20 -8.15 4.98
C LEU A 85 -0.97 -9.05 5.09
N ILE A 86 -0.61 -9.51 6.29
CA ILE A 86 0.53 -10.42 6.49
C ILE A 86 0.39 -11.70 5.64
N GLN A 87 -0.84 -12.17 5.39
CA GLN A 87 -1.08 -13.36 4.58
C GLN A 87 -1.20 -13.09 3.07
N VAL A 88 -1.62 -11.90 2.68
CA VAL A 88 -1.83 -11.53 1.27
C VAL A 88 -0.55 -10.98 0.64
N LEU A 89 0.14 -10.08 1.32
CA LEU A 89 1.32 -9.38 0.79
C LEU A 89 2.41 -10.30 0.21
N PRO A 90 2.78 -11.42 0.85
CA PRO A 90 3.79 -12.33 0.29
C PRO A 90 3.42 -12.97 -1.05
N LYS A 91 2.16 -12.88 -1.48
CA LYS A 91 1.69 -13.46 -2.74
C LYS A 91 1.70 -12.47 -3.89
N LEU A 92 1.84 -11.18 -3.59
CA LEU A 92 1.80 -10.13 -4.60
C LEU A 92 3.15 -10.00 -5.30
N GLU A 93 3.10 -9.79 -6.61
CA GLU A 93 4.28 -9.51 -7.44
C GLU A 93 4.06 -8.21 -8.22
N GLY A 94 5.14 -7.44 -8.35
CA GLY A 94 5.11 -6.16 -9.06
C GLY A 94 5.69 -5.02 -8.24
N ALA A 95 5.45 -3.81 -8.71
CA ALA A 95 5.86 -2.58 -8.04
C ALA A 95 4.65 -1.95 -7.36
N PHE A 96 4.67 -1.78 -6.04
CA PHE A 96 3.54 -1.19 -5.32
C PHE A 96 3.92 -0.50 -4.03
N SER A 97 3.21 0.57 -3.74
CA SER A 97 3.06 1.11 -2.40
C SER A 97 1.57 1.22 -2.08
N PHE A 98 1.18 0.70 -0.94
CA PHE A 98 -0.18 0.76 -0.45
C PHE A 98 -0.30 1.69 0.75
N VAL A 99 -1.42 2.40 0.82
CA VAL A 99 -1.90 3.04 2.03
C VAL A 99 -3.30 2.53 2.29
N LEU A 100 -3.48 1.89 3.45
CA LEU A 100 -4.77 1.39 3.88
C LEU A 100 -5.20 2.09 5.16
N MET A 101 -6.50 2.15 5.36
CA MET A 101 -7.06 2.58 6.65
C MET A 101 -8.29 1.76 7.00
N ASP A 102 -8.43 1.48 8.27
CA ASP A 102 -9.65 1.02 8.92
C ASP A 102 -10.08 2.00 10.02
N GLU A 103 -10.95 1.60 10.90
CA GLU A 103 -11.46 2.43 12.00
C GLU A 103 -10.39 2.84 13.02
N ALA A 104 -9.31 2.04 13.17
CA ALA A 104 -8.32 2.19 14.24
C ALA A 104 -6.88 2.38 13.73
N HIS A 105 -6.61 2.07 12.46
CA HIS A 105 -5.27 2.02 11.90
C HIS A 105 -5.14 2.76 10.58
N ILE A 106 -3.93 3.30 10.36
CA ILE A 106 -3.43 3.66 9.03
C ILE A 106 -2.21 2.76 8.79
N ILE A 107 -2.21 2.07 7.65
CA ILE A 107 -1.17 1.10 7.31
C ILE A 107 -0.51 1.52 6.01
N GLY A 108 0.82 1.61 6.01
CA GLY A 108 1.63 1.83 4.82
C GLY A 108 2.43 0.58 4.48
N VAL A 109 2.47 0.19 3.21
CA VAL A 109 3.24 -0.96 2.74
C VAL A 109 4.07 -0.56 1.54
N ARG A 110 5.32 -0.97 1.49
CA ARG A 110 6.20 -0.81 0.32
C ARG A 110 6.58 -2.18 -0.24
N ASP A 111 6.61 -2.33 -1.55
CA ASP A 111 6.98 -3.59 -2.21
C ASP A 111 8.40 -4.06 -1.83
N PRO A 112 8.72 -5.37 -1.97
CA PRO A 112 10.01 -5.93 -1.56
C PRO A 112 11.23 -5.36 -2.29
N ASN A 113 11.03 -4.79 -3.48
CA ASN A 113 12.09 -4.13 -4.24
C ASN A 113 12.20 -2.63 -3.91
N GLY A 114 11.14 -2.06 -3.32
CA GLY A 114 11.07 -0.64 -3.02
C GLY A 114 10.95 0.25 -4.27
N PHE A 115 10.35 -0.29 -5.35
CA PHE A 115 10.22 0.47 -6.60
C PHE A 115 9.34 1.71 -6.45
N ARG A 116 8.20 1.58 -5.75
CA ARG A 116 7.33 2.73 -5.55
C ARG A 116 7.65 3.41 -4.23
N PRO A 117 7.82 4.74 -4.24
CA PRO A 117 8.19 5.46 -3.04
C PRO A 117 7.05 5.50 -2.02
N LEU A 118 7.41 5.50 -0.76
CA LEU A 118 6.53 5.74 0.37
C LEU A 118 7.34 6.29 1.52
N CYS A 119 6.90 7.40 2.12
CA CYS A 119 7.57 8.02 3.23
C CYS A 119 6.64 8.25 4.43
N LEU A 120 7.26 8.31 5.61
CA LEU A 120 6.62 8.60 6.88
C LEU A 120 6.97 10.02 7.31
N GLY A 121 5.93 10.79 7.61
CA GLY A 121 6.05 12.13 8.17
C GLY A 121 5.39 12.26 9.53
N LYS A 122 5.77 13.28 10.27
CA LYS A 122 5.26 13.61 11.60
C LYS A 122 4.62 14.99 11.59
N LEU A 123 3.37 15.06 12.00
CA LEU A 123 2.69 16.30 12.41
C LEU A 123 2.80 16.50 13.91
N GLU A 124 2.46 17.68 14.41
CA GLU A 124 2.42 17.95 15.86
C GLU A 124 1.59 16.90 16.63
N LYS A 125 0.42 16.53 16.10
CA LYS A 125 -0.53 15.60 16.75
C LYS A 125 -0.84 14.36 15.94
N GLY A 126 0.03 13.95 14.98
CA GLY A 126 -0.28 12.81 14.14
C GLY A 126 0.86 12.35 13.28
N TRP A 127 0.60 11.34 12.46
CA TRP A 127 1.51 10.76 11.50
C TRP A 127 0.93 10.85 10.10
N VAL A 128 1.79 10.87 9.10
CA VAL A 128 1.41 10.97 7.70
C VAL A 128 2.17 9.93 6.90
N LEU A 129 1.48 9.29 5.96
CA LEU A 129 2.09 8.50 4.89
C LEU A 129 1.88 9.23 3.56
N ALA A 130 2.93 9.38 2.79
CA ALA A 130 2.88 10.00 1.48
C ALA A 130 3.82 9.29 0.51
N SER A 131 3.52 9.35 -0.79
CA SER A 131 4.43 8.84 -1.81
C SER A 131 5.70 9.67 -1.91
N GLU A 132 5.59 11.00 -1.71
CA GLU A 132 6.69 11.93 -1.95
C GLU A 132 6.78 12.98 -0.85
N THR A 133 8.01 13.45 -0.58
CA THR A 133 8.30 14.46 0.46
C THR A 133 7.61 15.80 0.24
N PRO A 134 7.40 16.33 -1.00
CA PRO A 134 6.65 17.57 -1.19
C PRO A 134 5.22 17.54 -0.67
N ALA A 135 4.60 16.34 -0.59
CA ALA A 135 3.28 16.21 0.01
C ALA A 135 3.30 16.45 1.52
N LEU A 136 4.40 16.11 2.19
CA LEU A 136 4.61 16.41 3.61
C LEU A 136 4.81 17.91 3.84
N ASP A 137 5.59 18.56 2.98
CA ASP A 137 5.89 20.00 3.07
C ASP A 137 4.61 20.85 2.95
N ILE A 138 3.71 20.50 2.01
CA ILE A 138 2.44 21.21 1.79
C ILE A 138 1.58 21.25 3.05
N ILE A 139 1.60 20.20 3.87
CA ILE A 139 0.78 20.10 5.09
C ILE A 139 1.56 20.45 6.37
N GLY A 140 2.83 20.85 6.23
CA GLY A 140 3.70 21.19 7.37
C GLY A 140 4.11 19.98 8.21
N ALA A 141 4.17 18.79 7.61
CA ALA A 141 4.66 17.61 8.28
C ALA A 141 6.19 17.50 8.14
N HIS A 142 6.85 17.10 9.21
CA HIS A 142 8.28 16.81 9.17
C HIS A 142 8.55 15.42 8.60
N PHE A 143 9.42 15.31 7.60
CA PHE A 143 9.91 14.04 7.10
C PHE A 143 10.67 13.28 8.21
N ILE A 144 10.32 12.04 8.41
CA ILE A 144 10.98 11.15 9.39
C ILE A 144 11.93 10.19 8.68
N ARG A 145 11.38 9.41 7.73
CA ARG A 145 12.15 8.45 6.93
C ARG A 145 11.35 7.93 5.76
N GLU A 146 12.01 7.30 4.83
CA GLU A 146 11.35 6.40 3.89
C GLU A 146 10.89 5.11 4.58
N ILE A 147 9.85 4.49 4.04
CA ILE A 147 9.46 3.13 4.39
C ILE A 147 10.42 2.19 3.65
N GLU A 148 10.98 1.23 4.36
CA GLU A 148 11.96 0.30 3.78
C GLU A 148 11.31 -0.64 2.76
N PRO A 149 12.06 -1.14 1.76
CA PRO A 149 11.58 -2.19 0.88
C PRO A 149 11.10 -3.41 1.68
N GLY A 150 9.88 -3.86 1.40
CA GLY A 150 9.26 -4.99 2.11
C GLY A 150 8.72 -4.67 3.50
N GLU A 151 8.74 -3.41 3.91
CA GLU A 151 8.21 -2.98 5.21
C GLU A 151 6.71 -2.67 5.14
N MET A 152 6.01 -3.05 6.20
CA MET A 152 4.67 -2.61 6.53
C MET A 152 4.69 -1.80 7.82
N VAL A 153 4.29 -0.53 7.76
CA VAL A 153 4.16 0.35 8.92
C VAL A 153 2.70 0.40 9.35
N VAL A 154 2.44 0.20 10.63
CA VAL A 154 1.12 0.31 11.23
C VAL A 154 1.10 1.48 12.20
N ILE A 155 0.21 2.43 11.95
CA ILE A 155 -0.02 3.62 12.76
C ILE A 155 -1.36 3.45 13.48
N SER A 156 -1.35 3.59 14.80
CA SER A 156 -2.54 3.49 15.65
C SER A 156 -2.51 4.54 16.76
N ALA A 157 -3.50 4.52 17.62
CA ALA A 157 -3.52 5.37 18.82
C ALA A 157 -2.32 5.13 19.76
N THR A 158 -1.70 3.94 19.71
CA THR A 158 -0.54 3.59 20.53
C THR A 158 0.80 3.97 19.90
N GLY A 159 0.79 4.51 18.68
CA GLY A 159 1.99 4.95 17.96
C GLY A 159 2.22 4.22 16.65
N VAL A 160 3.49 4.17 16.25
CA VAL A 160 3.95 3.57 14.98
C VAL A 160 4.76 2.32 15.26
N ARG A 161 4.52 1.26 14.51
CA ARG A 161 5.33 0.04 14.55
C ARG A 161 5.56 -0.51 13.15
N SER A 162 6.69 -1.17 12.97
CA SER A 162 7.09 -1.81 11.72
C SER A 162 6.90 -3.31 11.79
N ILE A 163 6.50 -3.89 10.65
CA ILE A 163 6.35 -5.32 10.43
C ILE A 163 6.98 -5.65 9.08
N HIS A 164 7.62 -6.81 8.96
CA HIS A 164 8.21 -7.28 7.71
C HIS A 164 7.47 -8.55 7.27
N PRO A 165 6.36 -8.41 6.50
CA PRO A 165 5.52 -9.53 6.11
C PRO A 165 6.13 -10.41 5.00
N PHE A 166 7.12 -9.89 4.28
CA PHE A 166 7.76 -10.62 3.18
C PHE A 166 8.90 -11.51 3.66
N PRO A 167 9.10 -12.70 3.06
CA PRO A 167 10.30 -13.50 3.27
C PRO A 167 11.57 -12.70 2.94
N SER A 168 12.61 -12.86 3.75
CA SER A 168 13.86 -12.08 3.62
C SER A 168 14.58 -12.29 2.29
N ASP A 169 14.46 -13.46 1.69
CA ASP A 169 15.01 -13.80 0.38
C ASP A 169 14.30 -13.10 -0.79
N ARG A 170 13.11 -12.57 -0.55
CA ARG A 170 12.37 -11.76 -1.54
C ARG A 170 12.70 -10.26 -1.46
N ILE A 171 13.31 -9.80 -0.38
CA ILE A 171 13.66 -8.39 -0.21
C ILE A 171 14.94 -8.11 -1.00
N ASN A 172 14.78 -7.39 -2.11
CA ASN A 172 15.87 -7.06 -3.02
C ASN A 172 15.77 -5.58 -3.45
N PRO A 173 16.23 -4.65 -2.61
CA PRO A 173 16.14 -3.22 -2.91
C PRO A 173 16.72 -2.88 -4.28
N SER A 174 15.93 -2.25 -5.12
CA SER A 174 16.27 -1.95 -6.50
C SER A 174 15.80 -0.55 -6.87
N LEU A 175 16.68 0.21 -7.49
CA LEU A 175 16.36 1.55 -7.96
C LEU A 175 15.66 1.49 -9.31
N CYS A 176 14.51 2.13 -9.41
CA CYS A 176 13.86 2.39 -10.69
C CYS A 176 14.29 3.78 -11.20
N ILE A 177 15.05 3.83 -12.29
CA ILE A 177 15.49 5.10 -12.88
C ILE A 177 14.31 6.00 -13.29
N PHE A 178 13.17 5.42 -13.64
CA PHE A 178 11.97 6.18 -14.00
C PHE A 178 11.41 7.02 -12.85
N GLU A 179 11.69 6.67 -11.59
CA GLU A 179 11.35 7.54 -10.46
C GLU A 179 12.04 8.90 -10.58
N PHE A 180 13.31 8.93 -10.99
CA PHE A 180 14.09 10.16 -11.12
C PHE A 180 13.80 10.93 -12.41
N VAL A 181 13.53 10.24 -13.52
CA VAL A 181 13.43 10.92 -14.82
C VAL A 181 11.99 11.21 -15.25
N TYR A 182 11.00 10.61 -14.61
CA TYR A 182 9.61 10.71 -15.08
C TYR A 182 8.55 10.84 -13.98
N PHE A 183 8.64 10.05 -12.89
CA PHE A 183 7.53 9.97 -11.91
C PHE A 183 7.64 11.01 -10.80
N ALA A 184 8.80 11.14 -10.18
CA ALA A 184 8.97 12.01 -9.03
C ALA A 184 9.02 13.49 -9.46
N ARG A 185 8.53 14.35 -8.57
CA ARG A 185 8.68 15.80 -8.74
C ARG A 185 10.16 16.18 -8.55
N PRO A 186 10.65 17.24 -9.20
CA PRO A 186 12.04 17.70 -9.06
C PRO A 186 12.45 18.03 -7.61
N ASP A 187 11.50 18.47 -6.79
CA ASP A 187 11.70 18.82 -5.38
C ASP A 187 11.56 17.62 -4.42
N THR A 188 11.31 16.41 -4.94
CA THR A 188 11.22 15.17 -4.15
C THR A 188 12.62 14.73 -3.71
N GLN A 189 12.68 14.19 -2.48
CA GLN A 189 13.84 13.43 -1.99
C GLN A 189 13.54 11.94 -2.05
N LEU A 190 14.42 11.19 -2.72
CA LEU A 190 14.40 9.74 -2.83
C LEU A 190 15.77 9.18 -2.44
N TYR A 191 15.80 8.15 -1.62
CA TYR A 191 17.05 7.52 -1.16
C TYR A 191 18.07 8.53 -0.62
N THR A 192 17.59 9.52 0.14
CA THR A 192 18.40 10.64 0.70
C THR A 192 18.98 11.60 -0.34
N GLN A 193 18.60 11.49 -1.61
CA GLN A 193 19.05 12.35 -2.69
C GLN A 193 17.90 13.21 -3.23
N SER A 194 18.20 14.44 -3.61
CA SER A 194 17.24 15.27 -4.33
C SER A 194 17.15 14.80 -5.79
N VAL A 195 15.94 14.61 -6.29
CA VAL A 195 15.69 14.26 -7.71
C VAL A 195 16.31 15.29 -8.67
N HIS A 196 16.38 16.57 -8.27
CA HIS A 196 16.98 17.62 -9.08
C HIS A 196 18.51 17.48 -9.28
N HIS A 197 19.18 16.72 -8.41
CA HIS A 197 20.64 16.55 -8.41
C HIS A 197 21.09 15.11 -8.72
N ALA A 198 20.16 14.21 -9.07
CA ALA A 198 20.44 12.80 -9.35
C ALA A 198 20.89 12.52 -10.80
#